data_5f4a8ed2032fcac947fc5b39cb0d03e9
#
_entry.id   5f4a8ed2032fcac947fc5b39cb0d03e9
#
_cell.length_a   1.000
_cell.length_b   1.000
_cell.length_c   1.000
_cell.angle_alpha   90.00
_cell.angle_beta   90.00
_cell.angle_gamma   90.00
#
_symmetry.space_group_name_H-M   'P 1'
#
loop_
_entity.id
_entity.type
_entity.pdbx_description
1 polymer ?
#
loop_
_entity_poly.entity_id
_entity_poly.type
_entity_poly.pdbx_seq_one_letter_code
_entity_poly.pdbx_strand_id
1 'polypeptide(L)'
;MSAKKRWEHFSHESDIGVRGYGATVSEAFAMGALALTNVITRSQSVHPHKKIHITCEAPNQEILFVDWLNAIIYNMAIHNMLFREFDVAIKGLKLNAIIAGEHVDISRHQPAVEVKGATFTELKVYPSNNNWVAQCVVDV
;
A
#
# COMPACT_ATOMS: atom_id res chain seq x y z
N MET A 1 24.91 -4.11 5.75
CA MET A 1 23.87 -3.28 6.37
C MET A 1 22.50 -3.81 6.03
N SER A 2 21.64 -3.93 7.02
CA SER A 2 20.27 -4.36 6.77
C SER A 2 19.50 -3.25 6.04
N ALA A 3 18.60 -3.65 5.16
CA ALA A 3 17.73 -2.74 4.45
C ALA A 3 16.75 -2.08 5.41
N LYS A 4 16.49 -0.82 5.22
CA LYS A 4 15.59 -0.05 6.06
C LYS A 4 14.22 0.05 5.42
N LYS A 5 13.17 -0.34 6.14
CA LYS A 5 11.79 -0.17 5.68
C LYS A 5 11.43 1.30 5.70
N ARG A 6 10.90 1.81 4.60
CA ARG A 6 10.39 3.17 4.52
C ARG A 6 9.44 3.32 3.36
N TRP A 7 8.69 4.39 3.38
CA TRP A 7 7.81 4.75 2.27
C TRP A 7 8.05 6.19 1.88
N GLU A 8 7.64 6.54 0.65
CA GLU A 8 7.67 7.92 0.19
C GLU A 8 6.63 8.16 -0.90
N HIS A 9 6.34 9.43 -1.16
CA HIS A 9 5.52 9.85 -2.28
C HIS A 9 6.42 10.49 -3.34
N PHE A 10 5.95 10.45 -4.59
CA PHE A 10 6.58 11.22 -5.67
C PHE A 10 5.48 11.84 -6.52
N SER A 11 5.82 12.97 -7.16
CA SER A 11 4.85 13.71 -7.97
C SER A 11 4.76 13.11 -9.37
N HIS A 12 3.56 13.05 -9.93
CA HIS A 12 3.33 12.66 -11.31
C HIS A 12 2.11 13.41 -11.82
N GLU A 13 2.33 14.53 -12.50
CA GLU A 13 1.27 15.39 -13.04
C GLU A 13 0.30 15.79 -11.92
N SER A 14 -1.00 15.48 -12.05
CA SER A 14 -2.00 15.80 -11.02
C SER A 14 -2.24 14.64 -10.05
N ASP A 15 -1.50 13.53 -10.19
CA ASP A 15 -1.64 12.35 -9.36
C ASP A 15 -0.46 12.20 -8.40
N ILE A 16 -0.52 11.19 -7.54
CA ILE A 16 0.50 10.94 -6.52
C ILE A 16 1.08 9.55 -6.72
N GLY A 17 2.42 9.48 -6.76
CA GLY A 17 3.13 8.22 -6.74
C GLY A 17 3.34 7.71 -5.33
N VAL A 18 3.18 6.41 -5.12
CA VAL A 18 3.49 5.74 -3.86
C VAL A 18 4.66 4.80 -4.07
N ARG A 19 5.58 4.76 -3.11
CA ARG A 19 6.79 3.94 -3.19
C ARG A 19 7.12 3.36 -1.83
N GLY A 20 7.35 2.05 -1.81
CA GLY A 20 7.77 1.34 -0.61
C GLY A 20 9.14 0.71 -0.78
N TYR A 21 9.92 0.70 0.29
CA TYR A 21 11.24 0.09 0.37
C TYR A 21 11.27 -0.95 1.47
N GLY A 22 11.97 -2.06 1.24
CA GLY A 22 12.15 -3.07 2.26
C GLY A 22 13.26 -4.04 1.93
N ALA A 23 13.64 -4.89 2.88
CA ALA A 23 14.64 -5.92 2.67
C ALA A 23 14.13 -7.05 1.77
N THR A 24 12.81 -7.20 1.68
CA THR A 24 12.14 -8.20 0.86
C THR A 24 11.04 -7.55 0.05
N VAL A 25 10.55 -8.26 -0.97
CA VAL A 25 9.39 -7.81 -1.75
C VAL A 25 8.18 -7.60 -0.85
N SER A 26 7.95 -8.52 0.10
CA SER A 26 6.84 -8.41 1.04
C SER A 26 6.91 -7.12 1.86
N GLU A 27 8.08 -6.76 2.35
CA GLU A 27 8.26 -5.51 3.10
C GLU A 27 8.06 -4.28 2.22
N ALA A 28 8.56 -4.30 0.98
CA ALA A 28 8.35 -3.21 0.05
C ALA A 28 6.86 -3.02 -0.25
N PHE A 29 6.10 -4.10 -0.40
CA PHE A 29 4.66 -4.06 -0.61
C PHE A 29 3.94 -3.47 0.62
N ALA A 30 4.35 -3.87 1.83
CA ALA A 30 3.78 -3.32 3.05
C ALA A 30 4.02 -1.82 3.16
N MET A 31 5.23 -1.37 2.83
CA MET A 31 5.57 0.06 2.84
C MET A 31 4.84 0.83 1.75
N GLY A 32 4.64 0.23 0.58
CA GLY A 32 3.82 0.83 -0.48
C GLY A 32 2.38 1.04 -0.03
N ALA A 33 1.83 0.09 0.71
CA ALA A 33 0.48 0.22 1.29
C ALA A 33 0.44 1.33 2.35
N LEU A 34 1.49 1.47 3.15
CA LEU A 34 1.57 2.55 4.13
C LEU A 34 1.66 3.91 3.44
N ALA A 35 2.40 3.99 2.33
CA ALA A 35 2.42 5.18 1.49
C ALA A 35 1.03 5.53 0.97
N LEU A 36 0.24 4.52 0.57
CA LEU A 36 -1.13 4.70 0.13
C LEU A 36 -1.99 5.32 1.24
N THR A 37 -1.94 4.78 2.45
CA THR A 37 -2.68 5.34 3.59
C THR A 37 -2.31 6.81 3.80
N ASN A 38 -1.03 7.14 3.70
CA ASN A 38 -0.54 8.50 3.94
C ASN A 38 -0.87 9.49 2.80
N VAL A 39 -1.41 9.02 1.68
CA VAL A 39 -2.05 9.89 0.69
C VAL A 39 -3.38 10.43 1.25
N ILE A 40 -4.10 9.60 1.98
CA ILE A 40 -5.45 9.88 2.45
C ILE A 40 -5.44 10.59 3.80
N THR A 41 -4.65 10.07 4.76
CA THR A 41 -4.59 10.54 6.14
C THR A 41 -3.22 10.24 6.72
N ARG A 42 -2.93 10.81 7.87
CA ARG A 42 -1.71 10.44 8.62
C ARG A 42 -1.93 9.07 9.23
N SER A 43 -1.08 8.10 8.87
CA SER A 43 -1.26 6.71 9.32
C SER A 43 -1.24 6.57 10.85
N GLN A 44 -0.52 7.45 11.56
CA GLN A 44 -0.49 7.45 13.00
C GLN A 44 -1.86 7.70 13.64
N SER A 45 -2.79 8.33 12.91
CA SER A 45 -4.15 8.57 13.42
C SER A 45 -5.08 7.37 13.26
N VAL A 46 -4.64 6.32 12.57
CA VAL A 46 -5.45 5.11 12.35
C VAL A 46 -5.11 4.08 13.42
N HIS A 47 -6.12 3.61 14.16
CA HIS A 47 -5.92 2.57 15.17
C HIS A 47 -6.15 1.20 14.54
N PRO A 48 -5.23 0.22 14.74
CA PRO A 48 -5.34 -1.10 14.08
C PRO A 48 -6.25 -2.06 14.86
N HIS A 49 -7.52 -1.71 15.04
CA HIS A 49 -8.45 -2.47 15.88
C HIS A 49 -9.08 -3.67 15.17
N LYS A 50 -9.31 -3.57 13.86
CA LYS A 50 -9.98 -4.63 13.10
C LYS A 50 -9.04 -5.14 12.02
N LYS A 51 -9.08 -6.46 11.79
CA LYS A 51 -8.22 -7.13 10.84
C LYS A 51 -9.03 -7.70 9.68
N ILE A 52 -8.48 -7.59 8.48
CA ILE A 52 -9.06 -8.15 7.27
C ILE A 52 -7.98 -8.95 6.55
N HIS A 53 -8.34 -10.12 6.03
CA HIS A 53 -7.43 -10.98 5.26
C HIS A 53 -7.60 -10.70 3.78
N ILE A 54 -6.48 -10.51 3.08
CA ILE A 54 -6.42 -10.28 1.64
C ILE A 54 -5.57 -11.35 1.00
N THR A 55 -6.04 -11.90 -0.13
CA THR A 55 -5.23 -12.77 -0.98
C THR A 55 -5.23 -12.24 -2.40
N CYS A 56 -4.06 -12.27 -3.03
CA CYS A 56 -3.90 -11.87 -4.44
C CYS A 56 -3.00 -12.88 -5.14
N GLU A 57 -3.21 -13.05 -6.45
CA GLU A 57 -2.34 -13.83 -7.30
C GLU A 57 -2.29 -13.14 -8.66
N ALA A 58 -1.11 -13.02 -9.25
CA ALA A 58 -0.91 -12.28 -10.49
C ALA A 58 0.19 -12.92 -11.34
N PRO A 59 0.27 -12.61 -12.65
CA PRO A 59 1.28 -13.21 -13.52
C PRO A 59 2.69 -12.71 -13.30
N ASN A 60 2.87 -11.56 -12.63
CA ASN A 60 4.19 -11.01 -12.31
C ASN A 60 4.11 -10.12 -11.08
N GLN A 61 5.27 -9.70 -10.56
CA GLN A 61 5.34 -8.91 -9.34
C GLN A 61 4.74 -7.51 -9.48
N GLU A 62 4.87 -6.89 -10.65
CA GLU A 62 4.33 -5.56 -10.90
C GLU A 62 2.80 -5.57 -10.82
N ILE A 63 2.17 -6.49 -11.53
CA ILE A 63 0.70 -6.61 -11.48
C ILE A 63 0.25 -7.01 -10.07
N LEU A 64 1.02 -7.87 -9.40
CA LEU A 64 0.71 -8.25 -8.01
C LEU A 64 0.68 -7.03 -7.10
N PHE A 65 1.59 -6.08 -7.29
CA PHE A 65 1.63 -4.85 -6.48
C PHE A 65 0.38 -3.99 -6.73
N VAL A 66 -0.01 -3.80 -8.00
CA VAL A 66 -1.24 -3.06 -8.33
C VAL A 66 -2.47 -3.75 -7.75
N ASP A 67 -2.55 -5.07 -7.91
CA ASP A 67 -3.68 -5.84 -7.36
C ASP A 67 -3.75 -5.73 -5.84
N TRP A 68 -2.59 -5.76 -5.18
CA TRP A 68 -2.47 -5.56 -3.73
C TRP A 68 -3.05 -4.21 -3.30
N LEU A 69 -2.61 -3.12 -3.92
CA LEU A 69 -3.10 -1.78 -3.59
C LEU A 69 -4.59 -1.63 -3.89
N ASN A 70 -5.04 -2.17 -5.02
CA ASN A 70 -6.46 -2.11 -5.38
C ASN A 70 -7.34 -2.94 -4.42
N ALA A 71 -6.83 -4.06 -3.89
CA ALA A 71 -7.54 -4.83 -2.88
C ALA A 71 -7.71 -4.04 -1.58
N ILE A 72 -6.70 -3.27 -1.19
CA ILE A 72 -6.79 -2.39 -0.02
C ILE A 72 -7.84 -1.29 -0.27
N ILE A 73 -7.77 -0.64 -1.43
CA ILE A 73 -8.71 0.43 -1.81
C ILE A 73 -10.15 -0.10 -1.82
N TYR A 74 -10.35 -1.30 -2.37
CA TYR A 74 -11.65 -1.97 -2.38
C TYR A 74 -12.17 -2.17 -0.94
N ASN A 75 -11.32 -2.68 -0.05
CA ASN A 75 -11.70 -2.92 1.34
C ASN A 75 -11.95 -1.62 2.12
N MET A 76 -11.22 -0.55 1.80
CA MET A 76 -11.52 0.77 2.35
C MET A 76 -12.95 1.19 2.00
N ALA A 77 -13.35 0.98 0.74
CA ALA A 77 -14.65 1.41 0.24
C ALA A 77 -15.79 0.58 0.82
N ILE A 78 -15.70 -0.76 0.76
CA ILE A 78 -16.82 -1.61 1.18
C ILE A 78 -17.01 -1.65 2.69
N HIS A 79 -15.95 -1.45 3.46
CA HIS A 79 -16.02 -1.46 4.93
C HIS A 79 -16.01 -0.07 5.53
N ASN A 80 -15.84 0.97 4.74
CA ASN A 80 -15.67 2.35 5.21
C ASN A 80 -14.56 2.43 6.27
N MET A 81 -13.38 1.91 5.92
CA MET A 81 -12.23 1.79 6.83
C MET A 81 -10.99 2.44 6.25
N LEU A 82 -10.07 2.77 7.14
CA LEU A 82 -8.67 3.09 6.82
C LEU A 82 -7.78 2.07 7.50
N PHE A 83 -6.62 1.77 6.91
CA PHE A 83 -5.71 0.74 7.39
C PHE A 83 -4.33 1.32 7.68
N ARG A 84 -3.67 0.78 8.69
CA ARG A 84 -2.34 1.24 9.13
C ARG A 84 -1.31 0.13 9.19
N GLU A 85 -1.70 -1.10 9.53
CA GLU A 85 -0.78 -2.22 9.65
C GLU A 85 -1.00 -3.18 8.50
N PHE A 86 0.10 -3.64 7.92
CA PHE A 86 0.09 -4.48 6.73
C PHE A 86 1.12 -5.59 6.94
N ASP A 87 0.62 -6.80 7.24
CA ASP A 87 1.45 -7.98 7.42
C ASP A 87 1.34 -8.80 6.13
N VAL A 88 2.39 -8.77 5.31
CA VAL A 88 2.38 -9.31 3.94
C VAL A 88 3.32 -10.49 3.85
N ALA A 89 2.81 -11.60 3.31
CA ALA A 89 3.60 -12.78 2.97
C ALA A 89 3.41 -13.11 1.49
N ILE A 90 4.51 -13.16 0.75
CA ILE A 90 4.49 -13.47 -0.68
C ILE A 90 5.31 -14.74 -0.90
N LYS A 91 4.68 -15.74 -1.55
CA LYS A 91 5.34 -16.95 -2.01
C LYS A 91 5.16 -17.06 -3.52
N GLY A 92 6.25 -16.91 -4.27
CA GLY A 92 6.17 -16.83 -5.72
C GLY A 92 5.35 -15.63 -6.12
N LEU A 93 4.20 -15.85 -6.74
CA LEU A 93 3.29 -14.79 -7.19
C LEU A 93 1.96 -14.83 -6.46
N LYS A 94 1.94 -15.45 -5.29
CA LYS A 94 0.77 -15.49 -4.40
C LYS A 94 1.03 -14.64 -3.16
N LEU A 95 0.13 -13.73 -2.87
CA LEU A 95 0.20 -12.85 -1.73
C LEU A 95 -0.89 -13.19 -0.74
N ASN A 96 -0.52 -13.31 0.53
CA ASN A 96 -1.44 -13.38 1.66
C ASN A 96 -1.11 -12.26 2.62
N ALA A 97 -2.10 -11.51 3.04
CA ALA A 97 -1.85 -10.39 3.95
C ALA A 97 -2.97 -10.26 4.97
N ILE A 98 -2.58 -9.79 6.14
CA ILE A 98 -3.51 -9.32 7.16
C ILE A 98 -3.34 -7.81 7.23
N ILE A 99 -4.41 -7.07 7.01
CA ILE A 99 -4.40 -5.62 7.13
C ILE A 99 -5.25 -5.22 8.32
N ALA A 100 -4.78 -4.22 9.07
CA ALA A 100 -5.46 -3.80 10.30
C ALA A 100 -5.71 -2.30 10.30
N GLY A 101 -6.90 -1.93 10.74
CA GLY A 101 -7.33 -0.54 10.77
C GLY A 101 -8.62 -0.35 11.55
N GLU A 102 -9.38 0.66 11.18
CA GLU A 102 -10.62 1.03 11.86
C GLU A 102 -11.56 1.75 10.91
N HIS A 103 -12.81 1.90 11.32
CA HIS A 103 -13.78 2.70 10.56
C HIS A 103 -13.31 4.14 10.47
N VAL A 104 -13.63 4.79 9.34
CA VAL A 104 -13.30 6.19 9.12
C VAL A 104 -14.03 7.06 10.14
N ASP A 105 -13.27 7.91 10.84
CA ASP A 105 -13.77 8.98 11.70
C ASP A 105 -13.29 10.29 11.08
N ILE A 106 -14.19 10.97 10.39
CA ILE A 106 -13.85 12.16 9.61
C ILE A 106 -13.19 13.24 10.45
N SER A 107 -13.68 13.45 11.67
CA SER A 107 -13.15 14.51 12.53
C SER A 107 -11.74 14.19 13.02
N ARG A 108 -11.41 12.92 13.26
CA ARG A 108 -10.10 12.52 13.76
C ARG A 108 -9.12 12.22 12.62
N HIS A 109 -9.56 11.51 11.58
CA HIS A 109 -8.69 11.14 10.46
C HIS A 109 -8.48 12.28 9.47
N GLN A 110 -9.48 13.16 9.31
CA GLN A 110 -9.43 14.29 8.38
C GLN A 110 -8.92 13.86 6.98
N PRO A 111 -9.63 12.91 6.33
CA PRO A 111 -9.16 12.40 5.04
C PRO A 111 -9.08 13.53 4.02
N ALA A 112 -7.91 13.64 3.37
CA ALA A 112 -7.60 14.75 2.47
C ALA A 112 -8.14 14.52 1.06
N VAL A 113 -8.08 13.27 0.58
CA VAL A 113 -8.49 12.89 -0.78
C VAL A 113 -9.07 11.49 -0.76
N GLU A 114 -9.84 11.17 -1.81
CA GLU A 114 -10.26 9.81 -2.08
C GLU A 114 -9.32 9.22 -3.14
N VAL A 115 -8.76 8.05 -2.87
CA VAL A 115 -7.96 7.32 -3.85
C VAL A 115 -8.89 6.40 -4.63
N LYS A 116 -8.95 6.59 -5.94
CA LYS A 116 -9.85 5.84 -6.81
C LYS A 116 -9.29 4.49 -7.24
N GLY A 117 -7.99 4.40 -7.40
CA GLY A 117 -7.34 3.16 -7.80
C GLY A 117 -5.83 3.31 -7.96
N ALA A 118 -5.15 2.17 -7.99
CA ALA A 118 -3.75 2.08 -8.38
C ALA A 118 -3.68 1.87 -9.88
N THR A 119 -2.66 2.43 -10.52
CA THR A 119 -2.50 2.40 -11.97
C THR A 119 -1.20 1.71 -12.38
N PHE A 120 -1.05 1.46 -13.67
CA PHE A 120 0.20 0.93 -14.24
C PHE A 120 1.22 2.02 -14.54
N THR A 121 0.89 3.27 -14.28
CA THR A 121 1.80 4.39 -14.52
C THR A 121 2.96 4.32 -13.53
N GLU A 122 4.19 4.39 -14.03
CA GLU A 122 5.43 4.27 -13.25
C GLU A 122 5.48 2.99 -12.40
N LEU A 123 4.77 1.95 -12.83
CA LEU A 123 4.72 0.66 -12.12
C LEU A 123 6.06 -0.06 -12.23
N LYS A 124 6.71 -0.27 -11.09
CA LYS A 124 7.99 -0.96 -11.01
C LYS A 124 8.12 -1.72 -9.70
N VAL A 125 8.66 -2.93 -9.77
CA VAL A 125 9.09 -3.70 -8.60
C VAL A 125 10.49 -4.19 -8.93
N TYR A 126 11.51 -3.75 -8.17
CA TYR A 126 12.89 -4.01 -8.54
C TYR A 126 13.83 -3.97 -7.33
N PRO A 127 14.96 -4.70 -7.39
CA PRO A 127 15.98 -4.59 -6.36
C PRO A 127 16.83 -3.34 -6.58
N SER A 128 17.24 -2.69 -5.48
CA SER A 128 18.09 -1.49 -5.53
C SER A 128 18.89 -1.38 -4.23
N ASN A 129 20.21 -1.41 -4.30
CA ASN A 129 21.10 -1.19 -3.14
C ASN A 129 20.76 -2.08 -1.94
N ASN A 130 20.64 -3.38 -2.15
CA ASN A 130 20.26 -4.38 -1.14
C ASN A 130 18.84 -4.22 -0.58
N ASN A 131 18.05 -3.36 -1.21
CA ASN A 131 16.62 -3.20 -0.92
C ASN A 131 15.78 -3.71 -2.08
N TRP A 132 14.51 -3.90 -1.81
CA TRP A 132 13.47 -4.00 -2.83
C TRP A 132 12.66 -2.72 -2.84
N VAL A 133 12.23 -2.33 -4.03
CA VAL A 133 11.43 -1.13 -4.24
C VAL A 133 10.17 -1.55 -4.98
N ALA A 134 9.01 -1.05 -4.53
CA ALA A 134 7.74 -1.24 -5.22
C ALA A 134 7.04 0.12 -5.33
N GLN A 135 6.60 0.47 -6.53
CA GLN A 135 6.01 1.78 -6.77
C GLN A 135 4.96 1.75 -7.88
N CYS A 136 4.03 2.65 -7.80
CA CYS A 136 3.15 3.03 -8.91
C CYS A 136 2.48 4.37 -8.60
N VAL A 137 1.79 4.92 -9.58
CA VAL A 137 0.97 6.13 -9.41
C VAL A 137 -0.44 5.70 -9.03
N VAL A 138 -1.03 6.40 -8.05
CA VAL A 138 -2.43 6.20 -7.67
C VAL A 138 -3.28 7.37 -8.18
N ASP A 139 -4.50 7.06 -8.60
CA ASP A 139 -5.46 8.00 -9.15
C ASP A 139 -6.27 8.61 -8.01
N VAL A 140 -6.25 9.92 -7.89
CA VAL A 140 -6.94 10.66 -6.81
C VAL A 140 -8.05 11.58 -7.29
#